data_ca1a2d60e24fd331cae1a753745a2a8b
#
_entry.id   ca1a2d60e24fd331cae1a753745a2a8b
#
_cell.length_a   1.000
_cell.length_b   1.000
_cell.length_c   1.000
_cell.angle_alpha   90.00
_cell.angle_beta   90.00
_cell.angle_gamma   90.00
#
_symmetry.space_group_name_H-M   'P 1'
#
loop_
_entity.id
_entity.type
_entity.pdbx_description
1 polymer ?
#
loop_
_entity_poly.entity_id
_entity_poly.type
_entity_poly.pdbx_seq_one_letter_code
_entity_poly.pdbx_strand_id
1 'polypeptide(L)'
;DESHSPHFHTLQALNAQSRAEGKPVIVIPSYNGARRKPNFTPLLAGLLAQRGYPVLVHGLQSDFTGRVTSAQVFAHLNWNAVHMPHTAPVYMPMAQIYPRIEALLQTRKVLGVRSCTHTLVKLMVPSAFNNALLVTSYTHPEFWNLQREVLCATGHTALVLRGHEGEPVAAPYRSPRMDGVKA
;
A
#
# COMPACT_ATOMS: atom_id res chain seq x y z
N ASP A 1 21.28 -11.71 -8.22
CA ASP A 1 20.45 -12.80 -7.70
C ASP A 1 19.46 -12.23 -6.70
N GLU A 2 18.22 -11.95 -7.14
CA GLU A 2 17.18 -11.30 -6.32
C GLU A 2 16.70 -12.18 -5.16
N SER A 3 17.01 -13.48 -5.19
CA SER A 3 16.55 -14.46 -4.19
C SER A 3 17.17 -14.31 -2.79
N HIS A 4 18.25 -13.56 -2.65
CA HIS A 4 18.97 -13.37 -1.37
C HIS A 4 18.75 -11.98 -0.75
N SER A 5 17.86 -11.18 -1.30
CA SER A 5 17.57 -9.85 -0.78
C SER A 5 16.67 -9.92 0.47
N PRO A 6 16.92 -9.13 1.53
CA PRO A 6 16.11 -9.12 2.74
C PRO A 6 14.61 -8.90 2.50
N HIS A 7 14.25 -8.14 1.47
CA HIS A 7 12.84 -7.91 1.12
C HIS A 7 12.16 -9.16 0.56
N PHE A 8 12.89 -10.02 -0.15
CA PHE A 8 12.35 -11.28 -0.68
C PHE A 8 11.92 -12.21 0.47
N HIS A 9 12.75 -12.34 1.51
CA HIS A 9 12.40 -13.12 2.70
C HIS A 9 11.15 -12.57 3.40
N THR A 10 10.99 -11.25 3.46
CA THR A 10 9.81 -10.63 4.05
C THR A 10 8.54 -10.96 3.26
N LEU A 11 8.57 -10.89 1.93
CA LEU A 11 7.42 -11.27 1.09
C LEU A 11 7.09 -12.76 1.21
N GLN A 12 8.10 -13.62 1.31
CA GLN A 12 7.89 -15.06 1.55
C GLN A 12 7.26 -15.33 2.93
N ALA A 13 7.69 -14.61 3.98
CA ALA A 13 7.12 -14.74 5.31
C ALA A 13 5.63 -14.35 5.33
N LEU A 14 5.24 -13.26 4.65
CA LEU A 14 3.84 -12.86 4.50
C LEU A 14 3.02 -13.91 3.73
N ASN A 15 3.58 -14.53 2.69
CA ASN A 15 2.93 -15.63 1.98
C ASN A 15 2.76 -16.88 2.87
N ALA A 16 3.76 -17.20 3.68
CA ALA A 16 3.67 -18.32 4.61
C ALA A 16 2.58 -18.08 5.66
N GLN A 17 2.52 -16.88 6.22
CA GLN A 17 1.47 -16.47 7.15
C GLN A 17 0.09 -16.53 6.48
N SER A 18 -0.06 -16.03 5.25
CA SER A 18 -1.31 -16.10 4.47
C SER A 18 -1.82 -17.54 4.36
N ARG A 19 -0.93 -18.47 4.07
CA ARG A 19 -1.28 -19.90 3.99
C ARG A 19 -1.67 -20.49 5.33
N ALA A 20 -0.92 -20.17 6.37
CA ALA A 20 -1.18 -20.69 7.73
C ALA A 20 -2.52 -20.19 8.29
N GLU A 21 -2.85 -18.92 8.07
CA GLU A 21 -4.08 -18.29 8.56
C GLU A 21 -5.29 -18.51 7.62
N GLY A 22 -5.08 -19.02 6.41
CA GLY A 22 -6.13 -19.13 5.40
C GLY A 22 -6.71 -17.78 4.95
N LYS A 23 -5.92 -16.69 5.09
CA LYS A 23 -6.34 -15.31 4.82
C LYS A 23 -5.47 -14.69 3.71
N PRO A 24 -6.01 -13.79 2.88
CA PRO A 24 -5.20 -13.09 1.87
C PRO A 24 -4.18 -12.16 2.53
N VAL A 25 -3.06 -11.93 1.85
CA VAL A 25 -2.17 -10.81 2.17
C VAL A 25 -2.89 -9.51 1.84
N ILE A 26 -3.08 -8.64 2.81
CA ILE A 26 -3.63 -7.32 2.56
C ILE A 26 -2.50 -6.39 2.09
N VAL A 27 -2.63 -5.88 0.87
CA VAL A 27 -1.65 -4.96 0.28
C VAL A 27 -2.22 -3.55 0.28
N ILE A 28 -1.51 -2.60 0.89
CA ILE A 28 -1.96 -1.22 1.08
C ILE A 28 -0.92 -0.26 0.48
N PRO A 29 -1.11 0.22 -0.76
CA PRO A 29 -0.24 1.23 -1.36
C PRO A 29 -0.43 2.60 -0.69
N SER A 30 0.62 3.18 -0.12
CA SER A 30 0.60 4.46 0.59
C SER A 30 1.60 5.45 -0.03
N TYR A 31 1.13 6.32 -0.93
CA TYR A 31 1.96 7.20 -1.77
C TYR A 31 1.70 8.69 -1.65
N ASN A 32 0.67 9.09 -0.93
CA ASN A 32 0.34 10.51 -0.82
C ASN A 32 0.87 11.16 0.45
N GLY A 33 0.88 10.41 1.54
CA GLY A 33 1.13 10.96 2.87
C GLY A 33 0.06 11.96 3.32
N ALA A 34 0.03 12.25 4.60
CA ALA A 34 -0.91 13.18 5.21
C ALA A 34 -0.37 14.61 5.19
N ARG A 35 -1.22 15.58 4.79
CA ARG A 35 -0.86 17.00 4.75
C ARG A 35 -1.58 17.82 5.83
N ARG A 36 -2.89 17.64 5.95
CA ARG A 36 -3.75 18.45 6.84
C ARG A 36 -4.42 17.62 7.93
N LYS A 37 -4.54 16.33 7.72
CA LYS A 37 -5.20 15.38 8.61
C LYS A 37 -4.22 14.25 8.94
N PRO A 38 -4.42 13.51 10.03
CA PRO A 38 -3.56 12.38 10.37
C PRO A 38 -3.51 11.32 9.26
N ASN A 39 -2.36 10.66 9.12
CA ASN A 39 -2.22 9.49 8.26
C ASN A 39 -2.72 8.24 9.01
N PHE A 40 -3.91 7.78 8.67
CA PHE A 40 -4.54 6.62 9.31
C PHE A 40 -4.17 5.28 8.67
N THR A 41 -3.34 5.26 7.62
CA THR A 41 -2.93 4.01 6.97
C THR A 41 -2.22 3.05 7.94
N PRO A 42 -1.28 3.50 8.78
CA PRO A 42 -0.66 2.62 9.76
C PRO A 42 -1.65 2.07 10.80
N LEU A 43 -2.63 2.88 11.23
CA LEU A 43 -3.69 2.42 12.14
C LEU A 43 -4.53 1.31 11.50
N LEU A 44 -4.98 1.50 10.25
CA LEU A 44 -5.72 0.47 9.51
C LEU A 44 -4.88 -0.81 9.40
N ALA A 45 -3.62 -0.69 9.02
CA ALA A 45 -2.70 -1.81 8.88
C ALA A 45 -2.55 -2.59 10.20
N GLY A 46 -2.37 -1.88 11.33
CA GLY A 46 -2.28 -2.48 12.66
C GLY A 46 -3.56 -3.21 13.08
N LEU A 47 -4.73 -2.61 12.85
CA LEU A 47 -6.03 -3.23 13.17
C LEU A 47 -6.28 -4.51 12.36
N LEU A 48 -5.87 -4.54 11.09
CA LEU A 48 -5.98 -5.73 10.24
C LEU A 48 -5.00 -6.82 10.70
N ALA A 49 -3.76 -6.44 11.02
CA ALA A 49 -2.77 -7.38 11.54
C ALA A 49 -3.19 -8.00 12.88
N GLN A 50 -3.78 -7.23 13.80
CA GLN A 50 -4.35 -7.74 15.05
C GLN A 50 -5.48 -8.76 14.83
N ARG A 51 -6.14 -8.73 13.68
CA ARG A 51 -7.13 -9.73 13.27
C ARG A 51 -6.54 -10.94 12.54
N GLY A 52 -5.22 -11.07 12.53
CA GLY A 52 -4.50 -12.19 11.92
C GLY A 52 -4.37 -12.09 10.39
N TYR A 53 -4.59 -10.92 9.79
CA TYR A 53 -4.25 -10.74 8.38
C TYR A 53 -2.77 -10.42 8.22
N PRO A 54 -2.03 -11.10 7.33
CA PRO A 54 -0.73 -10.61 6.90
C PRO A 54 -0.92 -9.30 6.13
N VAL A 55 -0.23 -8.24 6.54
CA VAL A 55 -0.40 -6.90 5.97
C VAL A 55 0.91 -6.35 5.46
N LEU A 56 0.95 -5.97 4.19
CA LEU A 56 2.02 -5.22 3.56
C LEU A 56 1.53 -3.80 3.25
N VAL A 57 2.19 -2.80 3.82
CA VAL A 57 2.09 -1.41 3.38
C VAL A 57 3.33 -1.10 2.56
N HIS A 58 3.18 -0.56 1.36
CA HIS A 58 4.32 -0.13 0.55
C HIS A 58 4.13 1.30 0.04
N GLY A 59 5.24 2.02 -0.16
CA GLY A 59 5.17 3.41 -0.57
C GLY A 59 6.51 4.12 -0.55
N LEU A 60 6.47 5.45 -0.56
CA LEU A 60 7.66 6.30 -0.48
C LEU A 60 8.12 6.46 0.98
N GLN A 61 9.42 6.44 1.19
CA GLN A 61 10.00 6.71 2.52
C GLN A 61 9.80 8.15 2.97
N SER A 62 9.83 9.10 2.03
CA SER A 62 9.63 10.52 2.31
C SER A 62 8.89 11.20 1.17
N ASP A 63 8.21 12.30 1.47
CA ASP A 63 7.61 13.18 0.46
C ASP A 63 8.31 14.54 0.47
N PHE A 64 8.78 15.00 -0.69
CA PHE A 64 9.51 16.28 -0.82
C PHE A 64 8.62 17.52 -0.57
N THR A 65 7.29 17.34 -0.52
CA THR A 65 6.35 18.41 -0.18
C THR A 65 6.02 18.51 1.31
N GLY A 66 6.75 17.76 2.16
CA GLY A 66 6.60 17.79 3.61
C GLY A 66 5.38 17.06 4.16
N ARG A 67 4.81 16.11 3.40
CA ARG A 67 3.71 15.27 3.89
C ARG A 67 4.23 14.16 4.78
N VAL A 68 3.50 13.82 5.83
CA VAL A 68 3.81 12.71 6.71
C VAL A 68 3.48 11.40 6.03
N THR A 69 4.50 10.63 5.65
CA THR A 69 4.36 9.33 4.99
C THR A 69 4.05 8.22 5.99
N SER A 70 3.49 7.11 5.51
CA SER A 70 3.32 5.90 6.33
C SER A 70 4.66 5.36 6.82
N ALA A 71 5.72 5.45 6.00
CA ALA A 71 7.08 5.07 6.40
C ALA A 71 7.54 5.77 7.69
N GLN A 72 7.34 7.08 7.77
CA GLN A 72 7.72 7.87 8.94
C GLN A 72 6.92 7.46 10.18
N VAL A 73 5.62 7.18 10.03
CA VAL A 73 4.80 6.71 11.15
C VAL A 73 5.23 5.31 11.60
N PHE A 74 5.48 4.38 10.68
CA PHE A 74 6.00 3.05 11.00
C PHE A 74 7.34 3.11 11.74
N ALA A 75 8.26 3.96 11.27
CA ALA A 75 9.53 4.18 11.93
C ALA A 75 9.37 4.73 13.36
N HIS A 76 8.47 5.71 13.55
CA HIS A 76 8.17 6.31 14.85
C HIS A 76 7.54 5.31 15.83
N LEU A 77 6.73 4.37 15.33
CA LEU A 77 6.14 3.30 16.11
C LEU A 77 7.11 2.13 16.35
N ASN A 78 8.35 2.22 15.88
CA ASN A 78 9.34 1.12 15.88
C ASN A 78 8.82 -0.16 15.19
N TRP A 79 7.91 -0.02 14.26
CA TRP A 79 7.39 -1.12 13.44
C TRP A 79 8.34 -1.40 12.26
N ASN A 80 9.53 -1.94 12.57
CA ASN A 80 10.55 -2.31 11.58
C ASN A 80 10.45 -3.79 11.24
N ALA A 81 10.53 -4.14 9.97
CA ALA A 81 10.30 -5.47 9.44
C ALA A 81 11.15 -6.61 10.06
N VAL A 82 12.27 -6.28 10.71
CA VAL A 82 13.28 -7.27 11.16
C VAL A 82 12.94 -7.94 12.49
N HIS A 83 12.07 -7.37 13.32
CA HIS A 83 11.80 -7.85 14.69
C HIS A 83 10.33 -7.92 15.08
N MET A 84 9.42 -7.94 14.09
CA MET A 84 8.00 -7.85 14.42
C MET A 84 7.38 -9.22 14.71
N PRO A 85 6.52 -9.31 15.75
CA PRO A 85 5.69 -10.49 15.92
C PRO A 85 4.81 -10.69 14.66
N HIS A 86 4.43 -11.94 14.39
CA HIS A 86 3.58 -12.34 13.25
C HIS A 86 2.22 -11.60 13.17
N THR A 87 1.91 -10.78 14.17
CA THR A 87 0.68 -10.00 14.31
C THR A 87 0.86 -8.51 13.98
N ALA A 88 2.02 -8.09 13.47
CA ALA A 88 2.26 -6.70 13.11
C ALA A 88 2.32 -6.49 11.58
N PRO A 89 1.87 -5.32 11.09
CA PRO A 89 1.97 -5.00 9.68
C PRO A 89 3.42 -4.70 9.29
N VAL A 90 3.76 -4.97 8.04
CA VAL A 90 5.08 -4.68 7.47
C VAL A 90 5.00 -3.46 6.57
N TYR A 91 5.94 -2.52 6.72
CA TYR A 91 6.17 -1.46 5.74
C TYR A 91 7.37 -1.80 4.86
N MET A 92 7.20 -1.69 3.55
CA MET A 92 8.28 -1.90 2.59
C MET A 92 8.41 -0.71 1.64
N PRO A 93 9.58 -0.04 1.60
CA PRO A 93 9.83 1.02 0.64
C PRO A 93 9.66 0.55 -0.81
N MET A 94 9.10 1.41 -1.66
CA MET A 94 8.95 1.13 -3.09
C MET A 94 10.30 0.81 -3.76
N ALA A 95 11.37 1.48 -3.36
CA ALA A 95 12.73 1.22 -3.87
C ALA A 95 13.18 -0.23 -3.70
N GLN A 96 12.69 -0.93 -2.68
CA GLN A 96 13.03 -2.33 -2.44
C GLN A 96 12.22 -3.30 -3.29
N ILE A 97 10.98 -2.92 -3.67
CA ILE A 97 10.08 -3.77 -4.46
C ILE A 97 10.24 -3.48 -5.95
N TYR A 98 10.23 -2.18 -6.32
CA TYR A 98 10.20 -1.71 -7.69
C TYR A 98 11.09 -0.47 -7.88
N PRO A 99 12.42 -0.60 -7.85
CA PRO A 99 13.35 0.55 -7.85
C PRO A 99 13.20 1.44 -9.08
N ARG A 100 12.89 0.87 -10.26
CA ARG A 100 12.66 1.64 -11.49
C ARG A 100 11.39 2.50 -11.42
N ILE A 101 10.35 1.99 -10.76
CA ILE A 101 9.10 2.73 -10.57
C ILE A 101 9.31 3.86 -9.57
N GLU A 102 10.07 3.63 -8.50
CA GLU A 102 10.43 4.71 -7.58
C GLU A 102 11.21 5.82 -8.30
N ALA A 103 12.18 5.48 -9.14
CA ALA A 103 12.91 6.46 -9.95
C ALA A 103 11.95 7.33 -10.80
N LEU A 104 10.92 6.74 -11.40
CA LEU A 104 9.89 7.47 -12.14
C LEU A 104 9.05 8.38 -11.23
N LEU A 105 8.72 7.96 -10.00
CA LEU A 105 8.02 8.81 -9.05
C LEU A 105 8.86 10.02 -8.64
N GLN A 106 10.18 9.85 -8.51
CA GLN A 106 11.10 10.94 -8.15
C GLN A 106 11.22 12.02 -9.24
N THR A 107 10.89 11.73 -10.51
CA THR A 107 10.86 12.75 -11.59
C THR A 107 9.92 13.92 -11.26
N ARG A 108 8.94 13.72 -10.39
CA ARG A 108 8.07 14.77 -9.88
C ARG A 108 8.84 15.92 -9.22
N LYS A 109 10.01 15.66 -8.62
CA LYS A 109 10.85 16.69 -8.01
C LYS A 109 11.36 17.69 -9.05
N VAL A 110 11.60 17.22 -10.28
CA VAL A 110 12.09 18.05 -11.40
C VAL A 110 10.90 18.68 -12.15
N LEU A 111 9.87 17.89 -12.42
CA LEU A 111 8.72 18.34 -13.23
C LEU A 111 7.71 19.20 -12.46
N GLY A 112 7.71 19.14 -11.14
CA GLY A 112 6.74 19.84 -10.28
C GLY A 112 5.32 19.28 -10.33
N VAL A 113 5.01 18.35 -11.23
CA VAL A 113 3.68 17.77 -11.44
C VAL A 113 3.69 16.26 -11.27
N ARG A 114 2.53 15.68 -10.94
CA ARG A 114 2.35 14.23 -10.86
C ARG A 114 2.24 13.64 -12.27
N SER A 115 2.91 12.53 -12.50
CA SER A 115 2.77 11.69 -13.70
C SER A 115 1.72 10.59 -13.48
N CYS A 116 1.37 9.86 -14.56
CA CYS A 116 0.50 8.68 -14.49
C CYS A 116 1.03 7.60 -13.53
N THR A 117 2.35 7.52 -13.31
CA THR A 117 2.98 6.59 -12.37
C THR A 117 2.39 6.72 -10.96
N HIS A 118 2.01 7.93 -10.53
CA HIS A 118 1.38 8.17 -9.22
C HIS A 118 -0.02 7.55 -9.08
N THR A 119 -0.68 7.25 -10.19
CA THR A 119 -1.94 6.50 -10.19
C THR A 119 -1.67 5.00 -10.25
N LEU A 120 -0.75 4.58 -11.10
CA LEU A 120 -0.42 3.17 -11.32
C LEU A 120 0.14 2.49 -10.07
N VAL A 121 1.02 3.16 -9.31
CA VAL A 121 1.60 2.58 -8.08
C VAL A 121 0.57 2.20 -7.03
N LYS A 122 -0.61 2.82 -7.06
CA LYS A 122 -1.72 2.49 -6.16
C LYS A 122 -2.43 1.19 -6.52
N LEU A 123 -2.17 0.63 -7.70
CA LEU A 123 -2.76 -0.59 -8.22
C LEU A 123 -1.77 -1.76 -8.22
N MET A 124 -0.55 -1.54 -7.72
CA MET A 124 0.50 -2.55 -7.75
C MET A 124 0.41 -3.50 -6.56
N VAL A 125 0.50 -4.79 -6.89
CA VAL A 125 0.61 -5.89 -5.94
C VAL A 125 1.90 -6.64 -6.25
N PRO A 126 2.78 -6.90 -5.27
CA PRO A 126 3.98 -7.70 -5.51
C PRO A 126 3.64 -9.07 -6.12
N SER A 127 4.32 -9.42 -7.21
CA SER A 127 4.10 -10.69 -7.94
C SER A 127 4.42 -11.94 -7.11
N ALA A 128 5.11 -11.77 -5.98
CA ALA A 128 5.38 -12.83 -5.02
C ALA A 128 4.11 -13.34 -4.30
N PHE A 129 3.00 -12.60 -4.33
CA PHE A 129 1.78 -12.97 -3.63
C PHE A 129 0.81 -13.74 -4.53
N ASN A 130 0.48 -14.98 -4.14
CA ASN A 130 -0.50 -15.81 -4.83
C ASN A 130 -1.95 -15.55 -4.39
N ASN A 131 -2.14 -15.04 -3.18
CA ASN A 131 -3.43 -14.71 -2.60
C ASN A 131 -3.33 -13.34 -1.91
N ALA A 132 -3.74 -12.30 -2.61
CA ALA A 132 -3.68 -10.93 -2.11
C ALA A 132 -5.02 -10.21 -2.29
N LEU A 133 -5.33 -9.33 -1.33
CA LEU A 133 -6.39 -8.34 -1.42
C LEU A 133 -5.76 -6.96 -1.42
N LEU A 134 -5.84 -6.28 -2.55
CA LEU A 134 -5.39 -4.90 -2.67
C LEU A 134 -6.42 -3.95 -2.04
N VAL A 135 -6.00 -3.11 -1.10
CA VAL A 135 -6.83 -2.01 -0.57
C VAL A 135 -6.31 -0.71 -1.15
N THR A 136 -7.04 -0.14 -2.10
CA THR A 136 -6.61 1.05 -2.83
C THR A 136 -7.63 2.18 -2.79
N SER A 137 -7.21 3.38 -3.20
CA SER A 137 -8.06 4.55 -3.15
C SER A 137 -8.00 5.43 -4.38
N TYR A 138 -9.12 6.09 -4.66
CA TYR A 138 -9.19 7.23 -5.57
C TYR A 138 -9.49 8.52 -4.80
N THR A 139 -9.08 9.65 -5.38
CA THR A 139 -9.39 10.98 -4.84
C THR A 139 -10.55 11.61 -5.60
N HIS A 140 -10.53 11.50 -6.92
CA HIS A 140 -11.52 12.05 -7.84
C HIS A 140 -12.37 10.92 -8.43
N PRO A 141 -13.70 11.06 -8.48
CA PRO A 141 -14.62 10.00 -8.90
C PRO A 141 -14.34 9.41 -10.28
N GLU A 142 -13.82 10.20 -11.22
CA GLU A 142 -13.47 9.76 -12.57
C GLU A 142 -12.41 8.64 -12.58
N PHE A 143 -11.53 8.60 -11.60
CA PHE A 143 -10.52 7.55 -11.49
C PHE A 143 -11.09 6.20 -11.02
N TRP A 144 -12.31 6.17 -10.49
CA TRP A 144 -12.89 4.92 -10.00
C TRP A 144 -13.10 3.91 -11.14
N ASN A 145 -13.69 4.34 -12.25
CA ASN A 145 -13.92 3.46 -13.41
C ASN A 145 -12.60 2.95 -13.99
N LEU A 146 -11.64 3.86 -14.20
CA LEU A 146 -10.33 3.50 -14.71
C LEU A 146 -9.60 2.47 -13.83
N GLN A 147 -9.60 2.68 -12.51
CA GLN A 147 -8.99 1.73 -11.58
C GLN A 147 -9.65 0.37 -11.63
N ARG A 148 -10.99 0.33 -11.69
CA ARG A 148 -11.74 -0.92 -11.80
C ARG A 148 -11.40 -1.67 -13.08
N GLU A 149 -11.35 -0.99 -14.22
CA GLU A 149 -10.98 -1.59 -15.51
C GLU A 149 -9.57 -2.21 -15.46
N VAL A 150 -8.60 -1.47 -14.93
CA VAL A 150 -7.22 -1.96 -14.77
C VAL A 150 -7.17 -3.17 -13.84
N LEU A 151 -7.86 -3.13 -12.70
CA LEU A 151 -7.88 -4.22 -11.73
C LEU A 151 -8.51 -5.49 -12.32
N CYS A 152 -9.61 -5.36 -13.07
CA CYS A 152 -10.21 -6.48 -13.79
C CYS A 152 -9.26 -7.04 -14.86
N ALA A 153 -8.64 -6.17 -15.64
CA ALA A 153 -7.70 -6.58 -16.71
C ALA A 153 -6.43 -7.27 -16.17
N THR A 154 -5.98 -6.88 -14.96
CA THR A 154 -4.80 -7.46 -14.32
C THR A 154 -5.10 -8.67 -13.41
N GLY A 155 -6.37 -9.03 -13.25
CA GLY A 155 -6.76 -10.17 -12.42
C GLY A 155 -6.59 -9.94 -10.92
N HIS A 156 -6.61 -8.70 -10.44
CA HIS A 156 -6.43 -8.40 -9.01
C HIS A 156 -7.76 -8.30 -8.27
N THR A 157 -7.86 -9.04 -7.16
CA THR A 157 -8.94 -8.82 -6.19
C THR A 157 -8.63 -7.59 -5.36
N ALA A 158 -9.56 -6.64 -5.30
CA ALA A 158 -9.32 -5.36 -4.63
C ALA A 158 -10.56 -4.82 -3.89
N LEU A 159 -10.31 -4.05 -2.85
CA LEU A 159 -11.23 -3.12 -2.23
C LEU A 159 -10.84 -1.70 -2.63
N VAL A 160 -11.71 -1.02 -3.36
CA VAL A 160 -11.48 0.34 -3.86
C VAL A 160 -12.38 1.30 -3.09
N LEU A 161 -11.81 2.35 -2.50
CA LEU A 161 -12.57 3.33 -1.72
C LEU A 161 -12.17 4.77 -2.04
N ARG A 162 -13.06 5.71 -1.72
CA ARG A 162 -12.69 7.13 -1.74
C ARG A 162 -11.77 7.45 -0.58
N GLY A 163 -10.51 7.73 -0.87
CA GLY A 163 -9.45 7.89 0.13
C GLY A 163 -9.55 9.15 0.99
N HIS A 164 -8.89 9.08 2.14
CA HIS A 164 -8.63 10.19 3.04
C HIS A 164 -7.21 10.72 2.83
N GLU A 165 -7.04 12.01 2.55
CA GLU A 165 -5.75 12.61 2.18
C GLU A 165 -5.08 11.93 0.95
N GLY A 166 -5.85 11.13 0.20
CA GLY A 166 -5.36 10.33 -0.93
C GLY A 166 -4.77 8.97 -0.53
N GLU A 167 -4.79 8.63 0.75
CA GLU A 167 -4.43 7.33 1.29
C GLU A 167 -5.63 6.36 1.30
N PRO A 168 -5.41 5.02 1.26
CA PRO A 168 -6.48 4.02 1.16
C PRO A 168 -7.13 3.74 2.52
N VAL A 169 -7.59 4.77 3.17
CA VAL A 169 -8.36 4.71 4.41
C VAL A 169 -9.62 5.55 4.32
N ALA A 170 -10.66 5.12 5.00
CA ALA A 170 -11.92 5.85 5.11
C ALA A 170 -11.74 7.17 5.84
N ALA A 171 -12.39 8.22 5.35
CA ALA A 171 -12.44 9.49 6.08
C ALA A 171 -13.34 9.35 7.31
N PRO A 172 -12.88 9.76 8.51
CA PRO A 172 -13.62 9.54 9.75
C PRO A 172 -14.92 10.36 9.86
N TYR A 173 -15.08 11.39 9.04
CA TYR A 173 -16.22 12.32 9.06
C TYR A 173 -17.29 12.02 7.98
N ARG A 174 -17.16 10.93 7.24
CA ARG A 174 -18.13 10.51 6.22
C ARG A 174 -18.06 9.01 5.98
N SER A 175 -19.17 8.41 5.55
CA SER A 175 -19.20 7.04 5.03
C SER A 175 -18.71 7.05 3.58
N PRO A 176 -17.52 6.55 3.28
CA PRO A 176 -17.05 6.46 1.91
C PRO A 176 -17.75 5.32 1.18
N ARG A 177 -17.92 5.48 -0.13
CA ARG A 177 -18.22 4.33 -0.99
C ARG A 177 -17.02 3.38 -0.95
N MET A 178 -17.30 2.10 -0.77
CA MET A 178 -16.33 1.00 -0.84
C MET A 178 -16.85 -0.03 -1.84
N ASP A 179 -16.06 -0.35 -2.83
CA ASP A 179 -16.42 -1.28 -3.90
C ASP A 179 -15.43 -2.44 -3.93
N GLY A 180 -15.95 -3.67 -3.85
CA GLY A 180 -15.18 -4.88 -4.11
C GLY A 180 -15.02 -5.08 -5.62
N VAL A 181 -13.79 -5.33 -6.07
CA VAL A 181 -13.47 -5.79 -7.42
C VAL A 181 -12.95 -7.21 -7.28
N LYS A 182 -13.56 -8.14 -7.98
CA LYS A 182 -13.12 -9.54 -8.05
C LYS A 182 -12.74 -9.82 -9.50
N ALA A 183 -11.55 -10.36 -9.67
CA ALA A 183 -11.10 -10.88 -10.95
C ALA A 183 -11.86 -12.15 -11.33
#